data_06c7a8586cd5ad96388396354899a63d
#
_entry.id   06c7a8586cd5ad96388396354899a63d
#
_cell.length_a   1.000
_cell.length_b   1.000
_cell.length_c   1.000
_cell.angle_alpha   90.00
_cell.angle_beta   90.00
_cell.angle_gamma   90.00
#
_symmetry.space_group_name_H-M   'P 1'
#
loop_
_entity.id
_entity.type
_entity.pdbx_description
1 polymer ?
#
loop_
_entity_poly.entity_id
_entity_poly.type
_entity_poly.pdbx_seq_one_letter_code
_entity_poly.pdbx_strand_id
1 'polypeptide(L)'
;GPFEGGAVDAYSDAALTVKVTNAGPATVTWVDADARNVRLTFSAGADYTAAAAAVATGLYFVPYGAFVSSTDGWVDGVCSLITKSAAGGTVFGLNTSLYAYARSSSIAISGALSFADVAAAVINPTTKGGMGDYTVVVNPYSWCDVMNDEAGLRRYVSDEGGEFVNGANDLTYYGPNGGALRFEMNPFIKASEAYLLMYDDWRNVGSTLPTFKLPNRDPQNNAFLLELPGNAGYELRRYSNVGTYCKRLARQAVLTGIVNASGPTGGGT
;
A
#
# COMPACT_ATOMS: atom_id res chain seq x y z
N GLY A 1 8.59 16.18 1.83
CA GLY A 1 7.84 14.93 1.82
C GLY A 1 8.52 13.86 2.68
N PRO A 2 7.88 12.73 3.02
CA PRO A 2 8.44 11.76 3.97
C PRO A 2 9.74 11.09 3.53
N PHE A 3 10.14 11.27 2.28
CA PHE A 3 11.36 10.68 1.70
C PHE A 3 12.44 11.71 1.35
N GLU A 4 12.18 13.00 1.48
CA GLU A 4 13.16 14.05 1.17
C GLU A 4 14.34 13.98 2.14
N GLY A 5 15.57 13.98 1.59
CA GLY A 5 16.80 13.74 2.36
C GLY A 5 17.11 12.27 2.63
N GLY A 6 16.22 11.35 2.29
CA GLY A 6 16.43 9.91 2.48
C GLY A 6 17.38 9.31 1.45
N ALA A 7 18.19 8.35 1.87
CA ALA A 7 18.97 7.50 0.99
C ALA A 7 18.13 6.36 0.44
N VAL A 8 18.23 6.09 -0.86
CA VAL A 8 17.48 5.03 -1.53
C VAL A 8 18.38 4.19 -2.42
N ASP A 9 18.06 2.91 -2.53
CA ASP A 9 18.60 2.02 -3.55
C ASP A 9 17.63 1.97 -4.74
N ALA A 10 18.18 1.99 -5.96
CA ALA A 10 17.43 1.87 -7.19
C ALA A 10 17.67 0.53 -7.86
N TYR A 11 16.61 -0.06 -8.39
CA TYR A 11 16.61 -1.33 -9.13
C TYR A 11 15.92 -1.15 -10.47
N SER A 12 16.37 -1.87 -11.49
CA SER A 12 15.79 -1.83 -12.83
C SER A 12 14.69 -2.88 -13.05
N ASP A 13 14.37 -3.68 -12.04
CA ASP A 13 13.36 -4.74 -12.12
C ASP A 13 12.47 -4.76 -10.86
N ALA A 14 11.22 -5.18 -11.05
CA ALA A 14 10.24 -5.28 -9.95
C ALA A 14 10.60 -6.36 -8.90
N ALA A 15 11.41 -7.33 -9.28
CA ALA A 15 11.89 -8.39 -8.37
C ALA A 15 13.08 -7.94 -7.52
N LEU A 16 13.58 -6.71 -7.72
CA LEU A 16 14.72 -6.11 -7.03
C LEU A 16 16.00 -6.96 -7.13
N THR A 17 16.21 -7.60 -8.27
CA THR A 17 17.40 -8.46 -8.50
C THR A 17 18.55 -7.71 -9.14
N VAL A 18 18.25 -6.69 -9.95
CA VAL A 18 19.25 -5.90 -10.69
C VAL A 18 19.37 -4.51 -10.06
N LYS A 19 20.33 -4.37 -9.15
CA LYS A 19 20.61 -3.10 -8.49
C LYS A 19 21.34 -2.14 -9.45
N VAL A 20 20.87 -0.91 -9.52
CA VAL A 20 21.43 0.17 -10.34
C VAL A 20 22.41 1.02 -9.52
N THR A 21 22.13 1.27 -8.25
CA THR A 21 22.97 2.06 -7.33
C THR A 21 24.11 1.22 -6.74
N ASN A 22 25.04 0.78 -7.58
CA ASN A 22 26.11 -0.14 -7.16
C ASN A 22 27.26 0.57 -6.43
N ALA A 23 27.52 1.85 -6.71
CA ALA A 23 28.60 2.62 -6.10
C ALA A 23 28.17 3.34 -4.80
N GLY A 24 26.88 3.33 -4.49
CA GLY A 24 26.33 3.94 -3.30
C GLY A 24 24.86 4.33 -3.45
N PRO A 25 24.19 4.72 -2.35
CA PRO A 25 22.78 5.09 -2.43
C PRO A 25 22.58 6.37 -3.23
N ALA A 26 21.43 6.48 -3.87
CA ALA A 26 20.94 7.75 -4.36
C ALA A 26 20.26 8.51 -3.22
N THR A 27 20.33 9.82 -3.22
CA THR A 27 19.66 10.69 -2.23
C THR A 27 18.47 11.37 -2.87
N VAL A 28 17.31 11.30 -2.22
CA VAL A 28 16.11 12.03 -2.62
C VAL A 28 16.28 13.49 -2.21
N THR A 29 16.50 14.38 -3.17
CA THR A 29 16.75 15.80 -2.88
C THR A 29 15.52 16.66 -2.96
N TRP A 30 14.48 16.20 -3.61
CA TRP A 30 13.23 16.93 -3.75
C TRP A 30 12.09 16.02 -4.20
N VAL A 31 10.89 16.26 -3.65
CA VAL A 31 9.66 15.52 -3.97
C VAL A 31 8.56 16.53 -4.30
N ASP A 32 8.00 16.44 -5.51
CA ASP A 32 6.80 17.14 -5.90
C ASP A 32 5.62 16.16 -5.90
N ALA A 33 4.79 16.26 -4.88
CA ALA A 33 3.65 15.37 -4.71
C ALA A 33 2.55 15.65 -5.74
N ASP A 34 2.41 16.91 -6.18
CA ASP A 34 1.36 17.31 -7.11
C ASP A 34 1.68 16.84 -8.53
N ALA A 35 2.92 17.07 -8.97
CA ALA A 35 3.41 16.61 -10.28
C ALA A 35 3.93 15.17 -10.26
N ARG A 36 3.97 14.51 -9.09
CA ARG A 36 4.53 13.16 -8.88
C ARG A 36 5.98 13.02 -9.36
N ASN A 37 6.76 14.09 -9.25
CA ASN A 37 8.15 14.11 -9.62
C ASN A 37 9.06 13.95 -8.42
N VAL A 38 10.12 13.18 -8.59
CA VAL A 38 11.16 12.97 -7.58
C VAL A 38 12.51 13.31 -8.19
N ARG A 39 13.28 14.14 -7.52
CA ARG A 39 14.67 14.41 -7.92
C ARG A 39 15.60 13.56 -7.07
N LEU A 40 16.48 12.83 -7.75
CA LEU A 40 17.48 11.98 -7.14
C LEU A 40 18.87 12.51 -7.47
N THR A 41 19.77 12.46 -6.49
CA THR A 41 21.20 12.69 -6.66
C THR A 41 21.92 11.38 -6.46
N PHE A 42 22.65 10.91 -7.47
CA PHE A 42 23.42 9.68 -7.42
C PHE A 42 24.83 9.93 -6.91
N SER A 43 25.38 8.99 -6.16
CA SER A 43 26.73 9.07 -5.62
C SER A 43 27.82 8.95 -6.68
N ALA A 44 27.53 8.29 -7.82
CA ALA A 44 28.44 8.11 -8.93
C ALA A 44 27.77 8.32 -10.28
N GLY A 45 28.51 8.86 -11.25
CA GLY A 45 28.02 9.08 -12.59
C GLY A 45 27.67 7.79 -13.35
N ALA A 46 28.34 6.67 -13.03
CA ALA A 46 28.02 5.36 -13.59
C ALA A 46 26.61 4.90 -13.18
N ASP A 47 26.22 5.11 -11.91
CA ASP A 47 24.89 4.76 -11.40
C ASP A 47 23.81 5.65 -12.03
N TYR A 48 24.10 6.94 -12.24
CA TYR A 48 23.21 7.83 -12.98
C TYR A 48 22.96 7.35 -14.41
N THR A 49 24.05 6.95 -15.14
CA THR A 49 23.92 6.46 -16.51
C THR A 49 23.12 5.17 -16.58
N ALA A 50 23.32 4.25 -15.64
CA ALA A 50 22.57 3.01 -15.55
C ALA A 50 21.08 3.26 -15.20
N ALA A 51 20.80 4.20 -14.30
CA ALA A 51 19.44 4.61 -13.97
C ALA A 51 18.74 5.25 -15.16
N ALA A 52 19.42 6.16 -15.87
CA ALA A 52 18.86 6.81 -17.07
C ALA A 52 18.52 5.81 -18.18
N ALA A 53 19.32 4.77 -18.35
CA ALA A 53 19.05 3.69 -19.30
C ALA A 53 17.85 2.82 -18.89
N ALA A 54 17.63 2.65 -17.59
CA ALA A 54 16.54 1.83 -17.04
C ALA A 54 15.19 2.58 -16.92
N VAL A 55 15.16 3.89 -17.08
CA VAL A 55 13.92 4.71 -16.96
C VAL A 55 12.82 4.21 -17.91
N ALA A 56 13.16 3.79 -19.12
CA ALA A 56 12.21 3.30 -20.11
C ALA A 56 11.51 2.00 -19.69
N THR A 57 12.16 1.18 -18.87
CA THR A 57 11.62 -0.10 -18.33
C THR A 57 11.03 0.03 -16.94
N GLY A 58 11.23 1.18 -16.29
CA GLY A 58 10.82 1.48 -14.93
C GLY A 58 11.98 1.33 -13.94
N LEU A 59 11.98 2.20 -12.95
CA LEU A 59 12.91 2.17 -11.83
C LEU A 59 12.12 1.94 -10.53
N TYR A 60 12.62 1.03 -9.72
CA TYR A 60 12.04 0.68 -8.43
C TYR A 60 12.96 1.19 -7.32
N PHE A 61 12.40 1.95 -6.39
CA PHE A 61 13.16 2.55 -5.30
C PHE A 61 12.78 1.90 -3.98
N VAL A 62 13.81 1.54 -3.22
CA VAL A 62 13.67 1.04 -1.86
C VAL A 62 14.59 1.86 -0.93
N PRO A 63 14.26 2.04 0.34
CA PRO A 63 15.17 2.68 1.28
C PRO A 63 16.51 1.97 1.31
N TYR A 64 17.60 2.73 1.45
CA TYR A 64 18.95 2.20 1.45
C TYR A 64 19.15 1.07 2.47
N GLY A 65 19.68 -0.04 2.01
CA GLY A 65 19.92 -1.22 2.84
C GLY A 65 18.66 -2.02 3.22
N ALA A 66 17.49 -1.64 2.70
CA ALA A 66 16.24 -2.36 2.99
C ALA A 66 16.20 -3.73 2.30
N PHE A 67 16.87 -3.86 1.16
CA PHE A 67 16.96 -5.10 0.40
C PHE A 67 18.39 -5.58 0.34
N VAL A 68 18.68 -6.69 0.97
CA VAL A 68 20.01 -7.31 0.98
C VAL A 68 19.89 -8.74 0.44
N SER A 69 20.40 -8.95 -0.79
CA SER A 69 20.63 -10.31 -1.34
C SER A 69 19.38 -11.22 -1.31
N SER A 70 18.31 -10.83 -1.97
CA SER A 70 17.03 -11.57 -2.03
C SER A 70 16.27 -11.76 -0.70
N THR A 71 16.73 -11.12 0.35
CA THR A 71 16.04 -11.14 1.65
C THR A 71 15.51 -9.75 1.94
N ASP A 72 14.18 -9.62 1.97
CA ASP A 72 13.53 -8.38 2.35
C ASP A 72 13.87 -8.06 3.81
N GLY A 73 14.58 -6.97 4.05
CA GLY A 73 14.80 -6.42 5.39
C GLY A 73 13.56 -5.68 5.94
N TRP A 74 12.49 -5.65 5.16
CA TRP A 74 11.25 -4.96 5.50
C TRP A 74 10.10 -5.93 5.77
N VAL A 75 9.22 -5.50 6.65
CA VAL A 75 7.98 -6.22 6.89
C VAL A 75 7.05 -5.96 5.70
N ASP A 76 6.57 -7.03 5.08
CA ASP A 76 5.56 -6.94 4.02
C ASP A 76 4.33 -6.19 4.53
N GLY A 77 3.92 -5.15 3.80
CA GLY A 77 2.68 -4.44 4.07
C GLY A 77 1.45 -5.23 3.59
N VAL A 78 0.28 -4.80 4.00
CA VAL A 78 -1.01 -5.42 3.65
C VAL A 78 -1.14 -5.64 2.15
N CYS A 79 -0.90 -4.60 1.35
CA CYS A 79 -1.00 -4.66 -0.11
C CYS A 79 -0.01 -5.64 -0.73
N SER A 80 1.25 -5.63 -0.26
CA SER A 80 2.30 -6.55 -0.72
C SER A 80 1.94 -8.00 -0.45
N LEU A 81 1.47 -8.32 0.76
CA LEU A 81 1.05 -9.67 1.14
C LEU A 81 -0.08 -10.21 0.26
N ILE A 82 -1.09 -9.37 -0.03
CA ILE A 82 -2.22 -9.76 -0.87
C ILE A 82 -1.75 -9.98 -2.31
N THR A 83 -1.00 -9.04 -2.88
CA THR A 83 -0.52 -9.12 -4.27
C THR A 83 0.41 -10.32 -4.45
N LYS A 84 1.35 -10.54 -3.53
CA LYS A 84 2.27 -11.68 -3.53
C LYS A 84 1.52 -13.00 -3.42
N SER A 85 0.53 -13.09 -2.54
CA SER A 85 -0.34 -14.27 -2.40
C SER A 85 -1.16 -14.52 -3.66
N ALA A 86 -1.77 -13.49 -4.25
CA ALA A 86 -2.56 -13.58 -5.47
C ALA A 86 -1.73 -14.08 -6.65
N ALA A 87 -0.48 -13.67 -6.77
CA ALA A 87 0.48 -14.13 -7.77
C ALA A 87 0.98 -15.57 -7.56
N GLY A 88 0.61 -16.24 -6.46
CA GLY A 88 1.07 -17.58 -6.13
C GLY A 88 2.45 -17.63 -5.47
N GLY A 89 2.90 -16.52 -4.91
CA GLY A 89 4.17 -16.45 -4.18
C GLY A 89 4.14 -17.12 -2.81
N THR A 90 5.31 -17.23 -2.17
CA THR A 90 5.41 -17.75 -0.81
C THR A 90 5.11 -16.65 0.20
N VAL A 91 4.10 -16.86 1.04
CA VAL A 91 3.68 -15.94 2.10
C VAL A 91 3.62 -16.69 3.43
N PHE A 92 4.27 -16.17 4.47
CA PHE A 92 4.37 -16.83 5.79
C PHE A 92 4.89 -18.27 5.72
N GLY A 93 5.81 -18.57 4.79
CA GLY A 93 6.34 -19.91 4.59
C GLY A 93 5.43 -20.86 3.80
N LEU A 94 4.22 -20.42 3.41
CA LEU A 94 3.29 -21.19 2.59
C LEU A 94 3.39 -20.79 1.11
N ASN A 95 3.55 -21.77 0.25
CA ASN A 95 3.47 -21.58 -1.21
C ASN A 95 1.99 -21.49 -1.62
N THR A 96 1.52 -20.28 -1.92
CA THR A 96 0.10 -20.05 -2.23
C THR A 96 -0.31 -20.57 -3.61
N SER A 97 0.63 -20.94 -4.48
CA SER A 97 0.29 -21.60 -5.75
C SER A 97 -0.19 -23.04 -5.53
N LEU A 98 0.29 -23.71 -4.48
CA LEU A 98 -0.11 -25.07 -4.13
C LEU A 98 -1.38 -25.12 -3.26
N TYR A 99 -1.61 -24.06 -2.47
CA TYR A 99 -2.71 -24.02 -1.50
C TYR A 99 -3.73 -22.96 -1.87
N ALA A 100 -4.76 -23.32 -2.63
CA ALA A 100 -5.79 -22.40 -3.11
C ALA A 100 -6.53 -21.66 -1.98
N TYR A 101 -6.72 -22.31 -0.82
CA TYR A 101 -7.35 -21.69 0.37
C TYR A 101 -6.43 -20.71 1.13
N ALA A 102 -5.15 -20.69 0.80
CA ALA A 102 -4.23 -19.66 1.32
C ALA A 102 -3.99 -18.54 0.31
N ARG A 103 -4.53 -18.67 -0.91
CA ARG A 103 -4.32 -17.75 -2.02
C ARG A 103 -5.39 -16.69 -2.07
N SER A 104 -4.99 -15.42 -2.00
CA SER A 104 -5.87 -14.28 -2.28
C SER A 104 -6.31 -14.25 -3.75
N SER A 105 -7.35 -13.51 -4.05
CA SER A 105 -7.88 -13.40 -5.41
C SER A 105 -7.30 -12.15 -6.09
N SER A 106 -6.96 -12.26 -7.38
CA SER A 106 -6.62 -11.13 -8.25
C SER A 106 -7.65 -11.05 -9.36
N ILE A 107 -8.20 -9.86 -9.55
CA ILE A 107 -9.21 -9.58 -10.57
C ILE A 107 -8.69 -8.44 -11.44
N ALA A 108 -8.59 -8.69 -12.73
CA ALA A 108 -8.20 -7.67 -13.70
C ALA A 108 -9.42 -6.84 -14.11
N ILE A 109 -9.29 -5.51 -14.01
CA ILE A 109 -10.27 -4.53 -14.47
C ILE A 109 -9.72 -3.88 -15.75
N SER A 110 -10.56 -3.61 -16.72
CA SER A 110 -10.16 -3.01 -18.00
C SER A 110 -10.88 -1.67 -18.21
N GLY A 111 -10.76 -0.76 -17.25
CA GLY A 111 -11.43 0.54 -17.31
C GLY A 111 -11.49 1.23 -15.97
N ALA A 112 -12.34 2.24 -15.86
CA ALA A 112 -12.61 2.89 -14.58
C ALA A 112 -13.27 1.91 -13.62
N LEU A 113 -12.95 2.04 -12.34
CA LEU A 113 -13.53 1.18 -11.31
C LEU A 113 -15.01 1.49 -11.16
N SER A 114 -15.85 0.47 -11.31
CA SER A 114 -17.28 0.54 -11.08
C SER A 114 -17.71 -0.26 -9.86
N PHE A 115 -18.88 0.04 -9.33
CA PHE A 115 -19.46 -0.78 -8.26
C PHE A 115 -19.73 -2.22 -8.71
N ALA A 116 -20.12 -2.41 -9.97
CA ALA A 116 -20.33 -3.74 -10.54
C ALA A 116 -19.05 -4.60 -10.51
N ASP A 117 -17.89 -3.99 -10.80
CA ASP A 117 -16.60 -4.67 -10.75
C ASP A 117 -16.26 -5.11 -9.32
N VAL A 118 -16.52 -4.25 -8.33
CA VAL A 118 -16.29 -4.57 -6.92
C VAL A 118 -17.22 -5.70 -6.47
N ALA A 119 -18.51 -5.64 -6.84
CA ALA A 119 -19.48 -6.68 -6.51
C ALA A 119 -19.08 -8.04 -7.12
N ALA A 120 -18.63 -8.04 -8.37
CA ALA A 120 -18.10 -9.25 -9.02
C ALA A 120 -16.82 -9.76 -8.34
N ALA A 121 -15.94 -8.86 -7.94
CA ALA A 121 -14.68 -9.20 -7.28
C ALA A 121 -14.87 -9.88 -5.91
N VAL A 122 -15.92 -9.54 -5.19
CA VAL A 122 -16.24 -10.12 -3.88
C VAL A 122 -16.66 -11.58 -3.97
N ILE A 123 -17.15 -12.06 -5.13
CA ILE A 123 -17.61 -13.44 -5.30
C ILE A 123 -16.49 -14.45 -5.02
N ASN A 124 -15.30 -14.23 -5.56
CA ASN A 124 -14.17 -15.16 -5.40
C ASN A 124 -13.74 -15.35 -3.94
N PRO A 125 -13.50 -14.28 -3.15
CA PRO A 125 -13.26 -14.42 -1.73
C PRO A 125 -14.43 -15.07 -0.97
N THR A 126 -15.68 -14.77 -1.36
CA THR A 126 -16.88 -15.36 -0.72
C THR A 126 -16.94 -16.87 -0.90
N THR A 127 -16.61 -17.40 -2.09
CA THR A 127 -16.54 -18.87 -2.32
C THR A 127 -15.47 -19.54 -1.46
N LYS A 128 -14.47 -18.81 -1.00
CA LYS A 128 -13.43 -19.27 -0.08
C LYS A 128 -13.77 -19.00 1.42
N GLY A 129 -15.03 -18.69 1.69
CA GLY A 129 -15.53 -18.45 3.04
C GLY A 129 -15.38 -17.01 3.53
N GLY A 130 -15.19 -16.05 2.64
CA GLY A 130 -15.17 -14.60 2.92
C GLY A 130 -16.58 -14.03 3.04
N MET A 131 -17.34 -14.44 4.04
CA MET A 131 -18.65 -13.88 4.35
C MET A 131 -18.51 -12.78 5.40
N GLY A 132 -19.28 -11.71 5.28
CA GLY A 132 -19.27 -10.57 6.20
C GLY A 132 -18.80 -9.26 5.53
N ASP A 133 -18.47 -8.28 6.35
CA ASP A 133 -18.15 -6.93 5.90
C ASP A 133 -16.78 -6.83 5.25
N TYR A 134 -16.73 -6.16 4.10
CA TYR A 134 -15.49 -5.83 3.42
C TYR A 134 -15.27 -4.32 3.39
N THR A 135 -14.01 -3.92 3.53
CA THR A 135 -13.56 -2.56 3.21
C THR A 135 -12.84 -2.58 1.88
N VAL A 136 -13.31 -1.75 0.96
CA VAL A 136 -12.73 -1.54 -0.36
C VAL A 136 -11.82 -0.32 -0.29
N VAL A 137 -10.51 -0.54 -0.23
CA VAL A 137 -9.54 0.55 -0.15
C VAL A 137 -9.12 0.95 -1.54
N VAL A 138 -9.35 2.23 -1.88
CA VAL A 138 -9.16 2.77 -3.22
C VAL A 138 -8.33 4.04 -3.22
N ASN A 139 -7.73 4.34 -4.37
CA ASN A 139 -7.08 5.62 -4.60
C ASN A 139 -8.13 6.74 -4.76
N PRO A 140 -7.83 8.02 -4.45
CA PRO A 140 -8.74 9.14 -4.66
C PRO A 140 -9.35 9.25 -6.06
N TYR A 141 -8.61 8.91 -7.12
CA TYR A 141 -9.14 8.91 -8.48
C TYR A 141 -10.18 7.82 -8.69
N SER A 142 -9.90 6.60 -8.25
CA SER A 142 -10.85 5.48 -8.32
C SER A 142 -12.09 5.75 -7.44
N TRP A 143 -11.92 6.47 -6.33
CA TRP A 143 -13.04 6.95 -5.52
C TRP A 143 -13.98 7.86 -6.32
N CYS A 144 -13.42 8.84 -7.04
CA CYS A 144 -14.20 9.72 -7.90
C CYS A 144 -14.92 8.96 -9.01
N ASP A 145 -14.27 7.95 -9.60
CA ASP A 145 -14.89 7.13 -10.65
C ASP A 145 -16.08 6.34 -10.11
N VAL A 146 -15.95 5.69 -8.96
CA VAL A 146 -17.06 4.98 -8.30
C VAL A 146 -18.18 5.94 -7.92
N MET A 147 -17.88 7.14 -7.42
CA MET A 147 -18.89 8.15 -7.11
C MET A 147 -19.64 8.61 -8.35
N ASN A 148 -18.96 8.75 -9.49
CA ASN A 148 -19.57 9.14 -10.74
C ASN A 148 -20.45 8.03 -11.31
N ASP A 149 -20.05 6.78 -11.21
CA ASP A 149 -20.84 5.60 -11.59
C ASP A 149 -22.16 5.55 -10.80
N GLU A 150 -22.09 5.80 -9.50
CA GLU A 150 -23.24 5.77 -8.58
C GLU A 150 -24.10 7.05 -8.60
N ALA A 151 -23.73 8.06 -9.37
CA ALA A 151 -24.49 9.30 -9.44
C ALA A 151 -25.96 9.08 -9.90
N GLY A 152 -26.19 8.04 -10.69
CA GLY A 152 -27.54 7.63 -11.11
C GLY A 152 -28.32 6.81 -10.08
N LEU A 153 -27.64 6.23 -9.09
CA LEU A 153 -28.22 5.37 -8.05
C LEU A 153 -28.40 6.08 -6.71
N ARG A 154 -28.13 7.38 -6.66
CA ARG A 154 -28.29 8.16 -5.43
C ARG A 154 -29.70 8.03 -4.89
N ARG A 155 -29.87 7.34 -3.80
CA ARG A 155 -31.07 7.40 -3.00
C ARG A 155 -31.12 8.78 -2.36
N TYR A 156 -32.09 9.59 -2.79
CA TYR A 156 -32.51 10.74 -2.01
C TYR A 156 -33.18 10.19 -0.74
N VAL A 157 -32.44 10.04 0.32
CA VAL A 157 -33.02 9.85 1.64
C VAL A 157 -33.46 11.25 2.06
N SER A 158 -34.73 11.57 1.84
CA SER A 158 -35.37 12.66 2.52
C SER A 158 -35.58 12.24 3.97
N ASP A 159 -34.63 12.55 4.81
CA ASP A 159 -34.91 12.61 6.24
C ASP A 159 -35.83 13.81 6.45
N GLU A 160 -36.84 13.70 7.32
CA GLU A 160 -37.88 14.72 7.53
C GLU A 160 -37.34 16.07 8.05
N GLY A 161 -36.07 16.36 7.91
CA GLY A 161 -35.37 17.55 8.34
C GLY A 161 -34.88 18.50 7.24
N GLY A 162 -35.06 18.21 5.98
CA GLY A 162 -34.91 19.19 4.87
C GLY A 162 -33.51 19.69 4.57
N GLU A 163 -32.44 19.08 5.02
CA GLU A 163 -31.07 19.47 4.69
C GLU A 163 -30.54 18.58 3.56
N PHE A 164 -30.35 19.18 2.36
CA PHE A 164 -29.72 18.53 1.24
C PHE A 164 -28.19 18.53 1.43
N VAL A 165 -27.62 17.43 1.88
CA VAL A 165 -26.17 17.25 1.92
C VAL A 165 -25.71 16.72 0.55
N ASN A 166 -25.08 17.60 -0.24
CA ASN A 166 -24.45 17.22 -1.49
C ASN A 166 -23.06 16.60 -1.21
N GLY A 167 -22.92 15.33 -1.54
CA GLY A 167 -21.66 14.58 -1.44
C GLY A 167 -21.81 13.30 -0.62
N ALA A 168 -21.02 12.27 -0.95
CA ALA A 168 -20.94 11.06 -0.16
C ALA A 168 -19.71 11.12 0.73
N ASN A 169 -19.94 11.18 2.04
CA ASN A 169 -18.86 11.07 3.03
C ASN A 169 -18.56 9.59 3.35
N ASP A 170 -19.52 8.72 3.15
CA ASP A 170 -19.40 7.27 3.35
C ASP A 170 -20.19 6.55 2.23
N LEU A 171 -19.51 5.66 1.52
CA LEU A 171 -20.13 4.79 0.52
C LEU A 171 -20.21 3.38 1.09
N THR A 172 -21.41 2.98 1.47
CA THR A 172 -21.68 1.64 1.98
C THR A 172 -22.72 0.94 1.11
N TYR A 173 -22.35 -0.22 0.59
CA TYR A 173 -23.20 -1.06 -0.23
C TYR A 173 -23.37 -2.44 0.39
N TYR A 174 -24.40 -3.17 0.00
CA TYR A 174 -24.59 -4.57 0.36
C TYR A 174 -24.23 -5.44 -0.83
N GLY A 175 -23.21 -6.26 -0.66
CA GLY A 175 -22.69 -7.15 -1.70
C GLY A 175 -23.27 -8.57 -1.64
N PRO A 176 -22.91 -9.42 -2.61
CA PRO A 176 -23.33 -10.83 -2.66
C PRO A 176 -22.76 -11.69 -1.53
N ASN A 177 -21.85 -11.13 -0.73
CA ASN A 177 -21.21 -11.78 0.44
C ASN A 177 -22.06 -11.78 1.71
N GLY A 178 -23.27 -11.19 1.65
CA GLY A 178 -24.17 -11.08 2.83
C GLY A 178 -23.71 -10.05 3.88
N GLY A 179 -22.73 -9.21 3.55
CA GLY A 179 -22.21 -8.13 4.40
C GLY A 179 -22.14 -6.79 3.67
N ALA A 180 -21.75 -5.77 4.40
CA ALA A 180 -21.55 -4.43 3.85
C ALA A 180 -20.21 -4.34 3.10
N LEU A 181 -20.24 -3.61 1.99
CA LEU A 181 -19.04 -3.17 1.25
C LEU A 181 -18.85 -1.69 1.54
N ARG A 182 -17.85 -1.37 2.34
CA ARG A 182 -17.51 0.02 2.69
C ARG A 182 -16.32 0.46 1.88
N PHE A 183 -16.41 1.64 1.28
CA PHE A 183 -15.30 2.22 0.55
C PHE A 183 -14.48 3.13 1.48
N GLU A 184 -13.17 3.03 1.37
CA GLU A 184 -12.22 3.85 2.10
C GLU A 184 -11.19 4.43 1.14
N MET A 185 -11.03 5.74 1.16
CA MET A 185 -10.07 6.42 0.32
C MET A 185 -8.68 6.43 0.98
N ASN A 186 -7.67 5.99 0.25
CA ASN A 186 -6.28 6.02 0.71
C ASN A 186 -5.35 6.53 -0.41
N PRO A 187 -4.72 7.71 -0.24
CA PRO A 187 -3.86 8.29 -1.27
C PRO A 187 -2.56 7.49 -1.52
N PHE A 188 -2.19 6.58 -0.63
CA PHE A 188 -0.99 5.77 -0.76
C PHE A 188 -1.21 4.48 -1.59
N ILE A 189 -2.43 4.17 -1.97
CA ILE A 189 -2.74 3.07 -2.89
C ILE A 189 -2.40 3.52 -4.32
N LYS A 190 -1.84 2.62 -5.12
CA LYS A 190 -1.60 2.88 -6.54
C LYS A 190 -2.91 3.16 -7.27
N ALA A 191 -2.89 4.12 -8.19
CA ALA A 191 -4.08 4.51 -8.94
C ALA A 191 -4.66 3.37 -9.81
N SER A 192 -3.82 2.39 -10.18
CA SER A 192 -4.22 1.21 -10.97
C SER A 192 -4.68 0.02 -10.13
N GLU A 193 -4.72 0.15 -8.81
CA GLU A 193 -5.04 -0.96 -7.91
C GLU A 193 -6.11 -0.56 -6.89
N ALA A 194 -6.93 -1.52 -6.47
CA ALA A 194 -7.83 -1.41 -5.34
C ALA A 194 -7.79 -2.72 -4.53
N TYR A 195 -8.07 -2.65 -3.24
CA TYR A 195 -7.97 -3.79 -2.34
C TYR A 195 -9.27 -4.04 -1.60
N LEU A 196 -9.72 -5.29 -1.59
CA LEU A 196 -10.82 -5.75 -0.76
C LEU A 196 -10.26 -6.37 0.50
N LEU A 197 -10.49 -5.74 1.63
CA LEU A 197 -9.95 -6.11 2.92
C LEU A 197 -11.05 -6.52 3.89
N MET A 198 -10.83 -7.63 4.54
CA MET A 198 -11.59 -8.05 5.71
C MET A 198 -10.72 -7.78 6.93
N TYR A 199 -10.93 -6.64 7.60
CA TYR A 199 -10.05 -6.18 8.69
C TYR A 199 -9.98 -7.13 9.88
N ASP A 200 -11.03 -7.91 10.12
CA ASP A 200 -11.05 -8.90 11.19
C ASP A 200 -9.99 -10.00 11.05
N ASP A 201 -9.51 -10.25 9.86
CA ASP A 201 -8.48 -11.24 9.60
C ASP A 201 -7.05 -10.68 9.77
N TRP A 202 -6.89 -9.35 9.90
CA TRP A 202 -5.59 -8.72 10.04
C TRP A 202 -5.21 -8.52 11.50
N ARG A 203 -3.95 -8.76 11.83
CA ARG A 203 -3.39 -8.59 13.16
C ARG A 203 -1.99 -8.00 13.07
N ASN A 204 -1.66 -7.18 14.06
CA ASN A 204 -0.29 -6.77 14.29
C ASN A 204 0.38 -7.79 15.20
N VAL A 205 1.59 -8.20 14.84
CA VAL A 205 2.43 -9.13 15.58
C VAL A 205 3.74 -8.41 15.93
N GLY A 206 4.08 -8.39 17.18
CA GLY A 206 5.29 -7.74 17.67
C GLY A 206 5.18 -7.32 19.13
N SER A 207 6.30 -7.03 19.72
CA SER A 207 6.36 -6.65 21.14
C SER A 207 6.12 -5.16 21.37
N THR A 208 6.41 -4.31 20.38
CA THR A 208 6.43 -2.87 20.57
C THR A 208 5.90 -2.15 19.33
N LEU A 209 4.79 -1.42 19.48
CA LEU A 209 4.34 -0.44 18.51
C LEU A 209 5.37 0.67 18.33
N PRO A 210 5.35 1.42 17.22
CA PRO A 210 6.27 2.53 17.00
C PRO A 210 6.28 3.49 18.20
N THR A 211 7.40 3.57 18.88
CA THR A 211 7.57 4.37 20.09
C THR A 211 8.96 5.02 20.13
N PHE A 212 9.07 6.12 20.82
CA PHE A 212 10.36 6.76 21.14
C PHE A 212 10.94 6.27 22.47
N LYS A 213 10.22 5.43 23.22
CA LYS A 213 10.70 4.88 24.50
C LYS A 213 11.81 3.87 24.25
N LEU A 214 12.94 4.05 24.92
CA LEU A 214 14.06 3.14 24.86
C LEU A 214 13.71 1.79 25.53
N PRO A 215 13.98 0.66 24.88
CA PRO A 215 13.79 -0.63 25.51
C PRO A 215 14.70 -0.76 26.76
N ASN A 216 14.18 -1.36 27.83
CA ASN A 216 14.88 -1.60 29.08
C ASN A 216 15.28 -0.34 29.89
N ARG A 217 14.68 0.82 29.65
CA ARG A 217 14.84 1.99 30.53
C ARG A 217 13.57 2.27 31.31
N ASP A 218 13.79 2.73 32.55
CA ASP A 218 12.70 3.12 33.45
C ASP A 218 11.88 4.27 32.84
N PRO A 219 10.54 4.13 32.72
CA PRO A 219 9.67 5.19 32.18
C PRO A 219 9.74 6.51 32.95
N GLN A 220 10.22 6.52 34.19
CA GLN A 220 10.33 7.71 35.02
C GLN A 220 11.61 8.53 34.79
N ASN A 221 12.63 7.96 34.10
CA ASN A 221 13.92 8.60 33.88
C ASN A 221 14.17 8.79 32.37
N ASN A 222 13.68 9.86 31.76
CA ASN A 222 14.00 10.29 30.39
C ASN A 222 14.16 9.15 29.39
N ALA A 223 13.16 8.25 29.34
CA ALA A 223 13.23 6.98 28.61
C ALA A 223 13.34 7.14 27.07
N PHE A 224 13.34 8.36 26.54
CA PHE A 224 13.35 8.63 25.11
C PHE A 224 14.55 9.45 24.62
N LEU A 225 15.39 9.98 25.53
CA LEU A 225 16.60 10.70 25.16
C LEU A 225 17.81 9.85 25.45
N LEU A 226 18.67 9.65 24.47
CA LEU A 226 19.96 9.00 24.59
C LEU A 226 21.06 10.07 24.55
N GLU A 227 21.89 10.12 25.57
CA GLU A 227 23.06 11.00 25.58
C GLU A 227 24.06 10.54 24.54
N LEU A 228 24.59 11.48 23.75
CA LEU A 228 25.64 11.22 22.78
C LEU A 228 27.00 11.15 23.51
N PRO A 229 27.71 10.03 23.43
CA PRO A 229 29.03 9.94 24.03
C PRO A 229 30.00 10.91 23.32
N GLY A 230 30.55 11.85 24.08
CA GLY A 230 31.53 12.82 23.58
C GLY A 230 31.01 14.18 23.13
N ASN A 231 29.73 14.41 23.14
CA ASN A 231 29.12 15.71 22.82
C ASN A 231 28.01 16.05 23.81
N ALA A 232 27.86 17.32 24.13
CA ALA A 232 26.71 17.80 24.91
C ALA A 232 25.45 17.84 24.03
N GLY A 233 24.88 16.66 23.76
CA GLY A 233 23.70 16.51 22.90
C GLY A 233 22.91 15.26 23.22
N TYR A 234 21.66 15.22 22.76
CA TYR A 234 20.77 14.08 22.93
C TYR A 234 20.31 13.55 21.58
N GLU A 235 20.17 12.24 21.46
CA GLU A 235 19.63 11.55 20.31
C GLU A 235 18.24 11.02 20.63
N LEU A 236 17.29 11.25 19.73
CA LEU A 236 15.95 10.67 19.78
C LEU A 236 15.86 9.52 18.79
N ARG A 237 15.67 8.30 19.28
CA ARG A 237 15.50 7.10 18.45
C ARG A 237 14.07 6.61 18.45
N ARG A 238 13.55 6.30 17.28
CA ARG A 238 12.27 5.62 17.14
C ARG A 238 12.51 4.10 17.08
N TYR A 239 11.81 3.38 17.92
CA TYR A 239 11.86 1.92 17.98
C TYR A 239 10.52 1.35 17.50
N SER A 240 10.59 0.27 16.75
CA SER A 240 9.43 -0.49 16.31
C SER A 240 9.83 -1.95 16.15
N ASN A 241 9.01 -2.83 16.70
CA ASN A 241 9.10 -4.27 16.48
C ASN A 241 7.70 -4.79 16.19
N VAL A 242 7.19 -4.47 15.00
CA VAL A 242 5.84 -4.80 14.56
C VAL A 242 5.89 -5.37 13.16
N GLY A 243 5.21 -6.48 12.97
CA GLY A 243 4.90 -7.07 11.68
C GLY A 243 3.39 -7.13 11.47
N THR A 244 2.96 -7.24 10.23
CA THR A 244 1.56 -7.43 9.87
C THR A 244 1.35 -8.88 9.48
N TYR A 245 0.29 -9.48 10.01
CA TYR A 245 -0.08 -10.86 9.74
C TYR A 245 -1.55 -10.93 9.37
N CYS A 246 -1.88 -11.72 8.34
CA CYS A 246 -3.24 -12.03 7.94
C CYS A 246 -3.55 -13.50 8.23
N LYS A 247 -4.63 -13.74 8.97
CA LYS A 247 -5.06 -15.10 9.31
C LYS A 247 -5.58 -15.88 8.11
N ARG A 248 -6.20 -15.20 7.15
CA ARG A 248 -6.90 -15.80 6.01
C ARG A 248 -6.75 -14.95 4.76
N LEU A 249 -5.62 -15.10 4.08
CA LEU A 249 -5.35 -14.38 2.83
C LEU A 249 -6.35 -14.71 1.72
N ALA A 250 -6.92 -15.92 1.71
CA ALA A 250 -7.91 -16.33 0.72
C ALA A 250 -9.18 -15.46 0.68
N ARG A 251 -9.48 -14.78 1.79
CA ARG A 251 -10.62 -13.86 1.91
C ARG A 251 -10.31 -12.45 1.43
N GLN A 252 -9.07 -12.18 1.09
CA GLN A 252 -8.63 -10.88 0.59
C GLN A 252 -8.58 -10.91 -0.93
N ALA A 253 -8.77 -9.76 -1.57
CA ALA A 253 -8.62 -9.65 -3.01
C ALA A 253 -7.93 -8.34 -3.40
N VAL A 254 -7.31 -8.37 -4.57
CA VAL A 254 -6.77 -7.19 -5.26
C VAL A 254 -7.42 -7.06 -6.63
N LEU A 255 -7.85 -5.85 -6.95
CA LEU A 255 -8.27 -5.46 -8.29
C LEU A 255 -7.09 -4.74 -8.93
N THR A 256 -6.77 -5.10 -10.15
CA THR A 256 -5.60 -4.58 -10.90
C THR A 256 -6.01 -4.08 -12.27
N GLY A 257 -5.18 -3.24 -12.88
CA GLY A 257 -5.44 -2.74 -14.22
C GLY A 257 -6.52 -1.66 -14.31
N ILE A 258 -6.82 -0.98 -13.21
CA ILE A 258 -7.77 0.13 -13.18
C ILE A 258 -7.19 1.29 -13.98
N VAL A 259 -7.98 1.82 -14.92
CA VAL A 259 -7.68 3.00 -15.71
C VAL A 259 -8.66 4.10 -15.31
N ASN A 260 -8.21 5.03 -14.47
CA ASN A 260 -9.08 6.05 -13.90
C ASN A 260 -9.54 7.06 -14.98
N ALA A 261 -10.85 7.28 -15.07
CA ALA A 261 -11.44 8.29 -15.95
C ALA A 261 -11.25 9.71 -15.38
N SER A 262 -11.25 9.83 -14.05
CA SER A 262 -11.07 11.09 -13.32
C SER A 262 -9.61 11.47 -13.10
N GLY A 263 -8.66 10.68 -13.60
CA GLY A 263 -7.24 10.93 -13.47
C GLY A 263 -6.69 12.00 -14.42
N PRO A 264 -5.50 12.54 -14.16
CA PRO A 264 -4.84 13.42 -15.11
C PRO A 264 -4.64 12.67 -16.44
N THR A 265 -5.17 13.25 -17.52
CA THR A 265 -4.98 12.74 -18.88
C THR A 265 -3.49 12.83 -19.23
N GLY A 266 -2.78 11.74 -19.14
CA GLY A 266 -1.38 11.65 -19.52
C GLY A 266 -0.47 11.25 -18.35
N GLY A 267 -0.28 9.99 -18.16
CA GLY A 267 0.71 9.48 -17.22
C GLY A 267 0.36 8.08 -16.70
N GLY A 268 -0.18 7.27 -17.56
CA GLY A 268 -0.24 5.84 -17.28
C GLY A 268 1.05 5.20 -17.71
N THR A 269 1.61 4.40 -17.03
CA THR A 269 2.56 3.29 -17.15
C THR A 269 3.66 3.39 -16.15
#